data_1aaaf1858f17873baed97209b0bbf288
#
_entry.id   1aaaf1858f17873baed97209b0bbf288
#
_cell.length_a   1.000
_cell.length_b   1.000
_cell.length_c   1.000
_cell.angle_alpha   90.00
_cell.angle_beta   90.00
_cell.angle_gamma   90.00
#
_symmetry.space_group_name_H-M   'P 1'
#
loop_
_entity.id
_entity.type
_entity.pdbx_description
1 polymer ?
#
loop_
_entity_poly.entity_id
_entity_poly.type
_entity_poly.pdbx_seq_one_letter_code
_entity_poly.pdbx_strand_id
1 'polypeptide(L)'
;MARVSRQTPQQYSGRQAHPVDEVLPVAKLTLYGFQHVLAFYAGAVIVPIIVGNALGLSHEELVYLINADLLTCGVASIIQALGVWKIGARLPLVQGVTFTAVSPMIAIGLGAGGGTAGLLVVYGAVITAGIATFLFAPFFGKLVKYFPPVVIGTVLTIIGLTLIPQGLQDAAGGAKLIGHPGYGDPKNLAYALGTLLFILVVVRLGKPYLSSLAVLLGLVAGTAVAWLLGDADFGAVKDADWFGVSTPFHYGMPKFELFPIIAMVVVMLITMVETTGDVYAIGEVTRKKVDNATVANALRADGAATILGGVFNSFPYAAFAQNIGLVRMSKVMSRFVVVAAGGFMIVLGLLPKAGSVVAAIPHPVLGGAAIAMFGMVAAVGIQILGKVDLREERNALILAVSLAAALLPNAVAPFFERMPEDIRAVLNSGITLGSLTAVLLNLFFNVFTRRSTMEIDWDDIEGDEPEEAHGPLGAHEPAGAHRPAGPFPPQGAHAPQSPHAPQSPHAPQGPYTPQGPSTQQGHYDPQGTGNPQGPHGQQGPHWGAPGN
;
A
#
# COMPACT_ATOMS: atom_id res chain seq x y z
N MET A 1 8.84 8.76 -48.06
CA MET A 1 9.47 7.48 -47.72
C MET A 1 10.60 7.74 -46.73
N ALA A 2 10.30 7.66 -45.44
CA ALA A 2 11.28 7.84 -44.38
C ALA A 2 11.77 6.44 -43.94
N ARG A 3 13.09 6.23 -44.03
CA ARG A 3 13.77 4.99 -43.59
C ARG A 3 13.69 4.90 -42.09
N VAL A 4 12.89 3.95 -41.59
CA VAL A 4 12.95 3.50 -40.21
C VAL A 4 14.24 2.69 -40.05
N SER A 5 15.20 3.21 -39.30
CA SER A 5 16.41 2.48 -38.92
C SER A 5 16.02 1.38 -37.92
N ARG A 6 16.11 0.12 -38.34
CA ARG A 6 16.01 -1.04 -37.46
C ARG A 6 17.20 -1.00 -36.47
N GLN A 7 16.93 -0.76 -35.22
CA GLN A 7 17.90 -1.02 -34.16
C GLN A 7 17.98 -2.52 -33.95
N THR A 8 19.11 -3.09 -34.29
CA THR A 8 19.49 -4.49 -34.01
C THR A 8 19.55 -4.68 -32.50
N PRO A 9 19.08 -5.82 -31.95
CA PRO A 9 19.29 -6.14 -30.53
C PRO A 9 20.79 -6.18 -30.26
N GLN A 10 21.25 -5.31 -29.36
CA GLN A 10 22.64 -5.37 -28.91
C GLN A 10 22.82 -6.65 -28.10
N GLN A 11 23.43 -7.66 -28.70
CA GLN A 11 24.06 -8.76 -27.97
C GLN A 11 25.14 -8.16 -27.07
N TYR A 12 24.92 -8.22 -25.76
CA TYR A 12 25.92 -7.83 -24.76
C TYR A 12 27.10 -8.80 -24.86
N SER A 13 28.13 -8.44 -25.65
CA SER A 13 29.40 -9.15 -25.68
C SER A 13 30.08 -9.00 -24.32
N GLY A 14 30.50 -10.11 -23.72
CA GLY A 14 31.00 -10.26 -22.36
C GLY A 14 32.01 -9.20 -21.94
N ARG A 15 31.62 -8.45 -20.91
CA ARG A 15 32.33 -7.61 -19.93
C ARG A 15 31.60 -6.33 -19.53
N GLN A 16 30.44 -6.00 -20.06
CA GLN A 16 29.68 -4.86 -19.52
C GLN A 16 28.88 -5.33 -18.30
N ALA A 17 29.13 -4.69 -17.16
CA ALA A 17 28.36 -4.92 -15.94
C ALA A 17 26.87 -4.66 -16.23
N HIS A 18 25.99 -5.48 -15.62
CA HIS A 18 24.55 -5.30 -15.78
C HIS A 18 24.15 -3.86 -15.36
N PRO A 19 23.19 -3.17 -16.04
CA PRO A 19 22.80 -1.79 -15.72
C PRO A 19 22.46 -1.55 -14.25
N VAL A 20 21.99 -2.57 -13.53
CA VAL A 20 21.76 -2.54 -12.08
C VAL A 20 23.06 -2.30 -11.29
N ASP A 21 24.18 -2.81 -11.78
CA ASP A 21 25.48 -2.72 -11.12
C ASP A 21 26.36 -1.57 -11.66
N GLU A 22 25.80 -0.73 -12.54
CA GLU A 22 26.47 0.45 -13.08
C GLU A 22 26.59 1.55 -12.01
N VAL A 23 27.81 2.06 -11.81
CA VAL A 23 28.05 3.22 -10.95
C VAL A 23 27.98 4.48 -11.80
N LEU A 24 26.92 5.24 -11.63
CA LEU A 24 26.71 6.50 -12.33
C LEU A 24 27.65 7.61 -11.78
N PRO A 25 27.95 8.65 -12.57
CA PRO A 25 28.65 9.84 -12.09
C PRO A 25 27.95 10.43 -10.85
N VAL A 26 28.73 10.97 -9.90
CA VAL A 26 28.24 11.47 -8.61
C VAL A 26 27.07 12.43 -8.77
N ALA A 27 27.14 13.38 -9.73
CA ALA A 27 26.05 14.32 -9.98
C ALA A 27 24.72 13.64 -10.37
N LYS A 28 24.79 12.56 -11.17
CA LYS A 28 23.60 11.77 -11.52
C LYS A 28 23.10 10.94 -10.34
N LEU A 29 24.00 10.31 -9.56
CA LEU A 29 23.64 9.58 -8.34
C LEU A 29 22.92 10.50 -7.34
N THR A 30 23.44 11.70 -7.13
CA THR A 30 22.84 12.72 -6.25
C THR A 30 21.46 13.12 -6.74
N LEU A 31 21.34 13.46 -8.03
CA LEU A 31 20.07 13.91 -8.61
C LEU A 31 18.99 12.83 -8.54
N TYR A 32 19.30 11.62 -9.02
CA TYR A 32 18.35 10.51 -9.01
C TYR A 32 18.09 9.96 -7.60
N GLY A 33 19.11 9.92 -6.75
CA GLY A 33 18.95 9.56 -5.34
C GLY A 33 18.00 10.51 -4.62
N PHE A 34 18.17 11.80 -4.80
CA PHE A 34 17.26 12.81 -4.25
C PHE A 34 15.84 12.66 -4.82
N GLN A 35 15.69 12.37 -6.12
CA GLN A 35 14.40 12.11 -6.73
C GLN A 35 13.70 10.88 -6.11
N HIS A 36 14.43 9.81 -5.80
CA HIS A 36 13.89 8.64 -5.09
C HIS A 36 13.39 9.03 -3.70
N VAL A 37 14.15 9.85 -2.96
CA VAL A 37 13.72 10.33 -1.64
C VAL A 37 12.43 11.13 -1.75
N LEU A 38 12.35 12.10 -2.68
CA LEU A 38 11.13 12.92 -2.85
C LEU A 38 9.90 12.08 -3.18
N ALA A 39 10.03 11.04 -4.02
CA ALA A 39 8.92 10.19 -4.41
C ALA A 39 8.41 9.30 -3.25
N PHE A 40 9.29 8.92 -2.36
CA PHE A 40 9.04 7.99 -1.27
C PHE A 40 8.75 8.71 0.07
N TYR A 41 9.25 9.93 0.25
CA TYR A 41 9.27 10.66 1.53
C TYR A 41 7.90 10.74 2.19
N ALA A 42 6.87 11.11 1.43
CA ALA A 42 5.50 11.19 1.95
C ALA A 42 5.03 9.84 2.54
N GLY A 43 5.34 8.73 1.85
CA GLY A 43 5.01 7.39 2.32
C GLY A 43 5.76 6.99 3.60
N ALA A 44 7.04 7.37 3.70
CA ALA A 44 7.85 7.07 4.87
C ALA A 44 7.35 7.79 6.12
N VAL A 45 7.09 9.11 6.04
CA VAL A 45 6.75 9.90 7.22
C VAL A 45 5.32 9.72 7.70
N ILE A 46 4.39 9.27 6.83
CA ILE A 46 2.98 9.18 7.20
C ILE A 46 2.72 8.08 8.24
N VAL A 47 3.45 6.98 8.19
CA VAL A 47 3.27 5.87 9.14
C VAL A 47 3.64 6.28 10.57
N PRO A 48 4.84 6.83 10.86
CA PRO A 48 5.16 7.30 12.20
C PRO A 48 4.20 8.39 12.69
N ILE A 49 3.71 9.26 11.82
CA ILE A 49 2.72 10.28 12.19
C ILE A 49 1.39 9.65 12.60
N ILE A 50 0.85 8.74 11.78
CA ILE A 50 -0.43 8.08 12.07
C ILE A 50 -0.34 7.27 13.36
N VAL A 51 0.69 6.45 13.52
CA VAL A 51 0.87 5.61 14.71
C VAL A 51 1.11 6.47 15.94
N GLY A 52 2.00 7.46 15.86
CA GLY A 52 2.32 8.36 16.98
C GLY A 52 1.11 9.18 17.44
N ASN A 53 0.34 9.72 16.51
CA ASN A 53 -0.88 10.45 16.82
C ASN A 53 -1.98 9.54 17.40
N ALA A 54 -2.17 8.34 16.85
CA ALA A 54 -3.15 7.38 17.35
C ALA A 54 -2.82 6.92 18.78
N LEU A 55 -1.53 6.78 19.10
CA LEU A 55 -1.07 6.43 20.46
C LEU A 55 -1.04 7.64 21.40
N GLY A 56 -1.26 8.86 20.91
CA GLY A 56 -1.30 10.06 21.73
C GLY A 56 0.07 10.62 22.12
N LEU A 57 1.11 10.37 21.32
CA LEU A 57 2.45 10.90 21.56
C LEU A 57 2.46 12.44 21.57
N SER A 58 3.39 13.02 22.32
CA SER A 58 3.69 14.44 22.30
C SER A 58 4.35 14.85 20.98
N HIS A 59 4.41 16.14 20.70
CA HIS A 59 5.08 16.65 19.50
C HIS A 59 6.56 16.27 19.46
N GLU A 60 7.26 16.36 20.58
CA GLU A 60 8.68 16.02 20.68
C GLU A 60 8.94 14.53 20.43
N GLU A 61 8.12 13.66 21.03
CA GLU A 61 8.17 12.22 20.80
C GLU A 61 7.88 11.88 19.34
N LEU A 62 6.93 12.55 18.71
CA LEU A 62 6.59 12.37 17.31
C LEU A 62 7.75 12.78 16.38
N VAL A 63 8.39 13.92 16.65
CA VAL A 63 9.58 14.37 15.91
C VAL A 63 10.70 13.35 16.01
N TYR A 64 10.95 12.85 17.22
CA TYR A 64 11.96 11.82 17.44
C TYR A 64 11.64 10.55 16.65
N LEU A 65 10.39 10.09 16.67
CA LEU A 65 9.91 8.92 15.95
C LEU A 65 10.09 9.06 14.44
N ILE A 66 9.75 10.21 13.86
CA ILE A 66 9.94 10.52 12.43
C ILE A 66 11.43 10.46 12.05
N ASN A 67 12.30 11.06 12.87
CA ASN A 67 13.74 11.09 12.61
C ASN A 67 14.35 9.69 12.73
N ALA A 68 13.94 8.92 13.73
CA ALA A 68 14.35 7.53 13.92
C ALA A 68 13.96 6.66 12.72
N ASP A 69 12.76 6.88 12.21
CA ASP A 69 12.28 6.17 11.04
C ASP A 69 13.09 6.52 9.77
N LEU A 70 13.29 7.79 9.48
CA LEU A 70 14.09 8.23 8.33
C LEU A 70 15.53 7.70 8.38
N LEU A 71 16.15 7.73 9.56
CA LEU A 71 17.49 7.19 9.78
C LEU A 71 17.52 5.68 9.45
N THR A 72 16.58 4.92 10.00
CA THR A 72 16.50 3.48 9.82
C THR A 72 16.13 3.11 8.38
N CYS A 73 15.19 3.83 7.74
CA CYS A 73 14.88 3.73 6.32
C CYS A 73 16.13 3.85 5.44
N GLY A 74 16.95 4.85 5.73
CA GLY A 74 18.18 5.09 5.00
C GLY A 74 19.16 3.94 5.11
N VAL A 75 19.41 3.46 6.34
CA VAL A 75 20.30 2.31 6.60
C VAL A 75 19.75 1.03 5.95
N ALA A 76 18.43 0.77 6.09
CA ALA A 76 17.77 -0.39 5.52
C ALA A 76 17.86 -0.40 3.98
N SER A 77 17.63 0.75 3.33
CA SER A 77 17.72 0.91 1.88
C SER A 77 19.13 0.68 1.35
N ILE A 78 20.16 1.16 2.08
CA ILE A 78 21.57 0.91 1.74
C ILE A 78 21.87 -0.58 1.84
N ILE A 79 21.45 -1.25 2.92
CA ILE A 79 21.67 -2.69 3.11
C ILE A 79 20.98 -3.49 1.98
N GLN A 80 19.74 -3.16 1.64
CA GLN A 80 18.96 -3.82 0.59
C GLN A 80 19.63 -3.68 -0.78
N ALA A 81 20.09 -2.46 -1.13
CA ALA A 81 20.67 -2.16 -2.44
C ALA A 81 22.10 -2.64 -2.59
N LEU A 82 22.95 -2.49 -1.57
CA LEU A 82 24.36 -2.98 -1.62
C LEU A 82 24.43 -4.49 -1.51
N GLY A 83 23.65 -5.07 -0.65
CA GLY A 83 23.70 -6.50 -0.32
C GLY A 83 24.96 -6.88 0.42
N VAL A 84 24.85 -7.07 1.74
CA VAL A 84 25.95 -7.50 2.59
C VAL A 84 25.80 -9.00 2.86
N TRP A 85 26.77 -9.80 2.41
CA TRP A 85 26.75 -11.26 2.52
C TRP A 85 25.48 -11.86 1.87
N LYS A 86 24.53 -12.41 2.69
CA LYS A 86 23.24 -12.98 2.25
C LYS A 86 22.06 -12.09 2.64
N ILE A 87 22.29 -10.80 2.86
CA ILE A 87 21.28 -9.81 3.25
C ILE A 87 21.24 -8.74 2.16
N GLY A 88 20.07 -8.51 1.55
CA GLY A 88 19.85 -7.54 0.47
C GLY A 88 19.83 -8.15 -0.92
N ALA A 89 18.84 -7.71 -1.70
CA ALA A 89 18.56 -8.21 -3.05
C ALA A 89 19.59 -7.78 -4.10
N ARG A 90 20.39 -6.74 -3.84
CA ARG A 90 21.26 -6.07 -4.82
C ARG A 90 20.51 -5.56 -6.04
N LEU A 91 19.32 -5.02 -5.79
CA LEU A 91 18.42 -4.41 -6.75
C LEU A 91 18.13 -2.97 -6.32
N PRO A 92 17.64 -2.10 -7.23
CA PRO A 92 17.27 -0.73 -6.88
C PRO A 92 15.91 -0.69 -6.14
N LEU A 93 15.85 -1.30 -4.95
CA LEU A 93 14.71 -1.32 -4.05
C LEU A 93 14.97 -0.43 -2.84
N VAL A 94 14.08 0.51 -2.59
CA VAL A 94 14.05 1.33 -1.38
C VAL A 94 13.32 0.56 -0.28
N GLN A 95 13.78 0.69 0.94
CA GLN A 95 13.12 0.14 2.14
C GLN A 95 12.35 1.24 2.86
N GLY A 96 11.14 0.95 3.31
CA GLY A 96 10.33 1.86 4.11
C GLY A 96 9.45 1.09 5.08
N VAL A 97 8.84 1.82 6.01
CA VAL A 97 7.89 1.21 6.94
C VAL A 97 6.68 0.68 6.20
N THR A 98 6.32 -0.58 6.45
CA THR A 98 5.18 -1.20 5.80
C THR A 98 3.85 -0.66 6.32
N PHE A 99 2.93 -0.33 5.41
CA PHE A 99 1.55 0.04 5.77
C PHE A 99 0.77 -1.11 6.40
N THR A 100 1.15 -2.35 6.10
CA THR A 100 0.53 -3.57 6.64
C THR A 100 0.57 -3.62 8.16
N ALA A 101 1.60 -3.01 8.77
CA ALA A 101 1.78 -3.00 10.22
C ALA A 101 1.00 -1.88 10.94
N VAL A 102 0.49 -0.86 10.25
CA VAL A 102 -0.10 0.34 10.88
C VAL A 102 -1.25 0.00 11.81
N SER A 103 -2.29 -0.67 11.30
CA SER A 103 -3.46 -1.03 12.12
C SER A 103 -3.13 -1.99 13.27
N PRO A 104 -2.33 -3.05 13.07
CA PRO A 104 -1.86 -3.90 14.17
C PRO A 104 -1.05 -3.14 15.23
N MET A 105 -0.14 -2.25 14.85
CA MET A 105 0.64 -1.45 15.80
C MET A 105 -0.24 -0.53 16.64
N ILE A 106 -1.22 0.12 16.02
CA ILE A 106 -2.18 0.97 16.74
C ILE A 106 -3.00 0.11 17.72
N ALA A 107 -3.51 -1.04 17.28
CA ALA A 107 -4.29 -1.93 18.14
C ALA A 107 -3.48 -2.45 19.33
N ILE A 108 -2.24 -2.90 19.10
CA ILE A 108 -1.32 -3.34 20.15
C ILE A 108 -0.99 -2.19 21.11
N GLY A 109 -0.63 -1.04 20.57
CA GLY A 109 -0.21 0.10 21.36
C GLY A 109 -1.34 0.66 22.23
N LEU A 110 -2.56 0.78 21.70
CA LEU A 110 -3.74 1.21 22.46
C LEU A 110 -4.15 0.16 23.51
N GLY A 111 -4.09 -1.13 23.17
CA GLY A 111 -4.33 -2.23 24.13
C GLY A 111 -3.36 -2.22 25.31
N ALA A 112 -2.14 -1.73 25.10
CA ALA A 112 -1.12 -1.59 26.14
C ALA A 112 -1.14 -0.22 26.87
N GLY A 113 -2.20 0.59 26.70
CA GLY A 113 -2.43 1.85 27.38
C GLY A 113 -1.99 3.10 26.61
N GLY A 114 -1.59 2.98 25.34
CA GLY A 114 -1.18 4.11 24.50
C GLY A 114 0.16 4.74 24.91
N GLY A 115 0.47 5.90 24.35
CA GLY A 115 1.70 6.63 24.64
C GLY A 115 2.97 5.83 24.42
N THR A 116 4.02 6.19 25.15
CA THR A 116 5.30 5.46 25.14
C THR A 116 5.18 4.05 25.69
N ALA A 117 4.28 3.80 26.66
CA ALA A 117 4.05 2.46 27.20
C ALA A 117 3.57 1.49 26.10
N GLY A 118 2.65 1.94 25.26
CA GLY A 118 2.18 1.19 24.10
C GLY A 118 3.28 0.94 23.07
N LEU A 119 4.15 1.93 22.82
CA LEU A 119 5.29 1.77 21.91
C LEU A 119 6.25 0.67 22.37
N LEU A 120 6.52 0.54 23.67
CA LEU A 120 7.43 -0.49 24.20
C LEU A 120 6.96 -1.91 23.87
N VAL A 121 5.64 -2.15 23.92
CA VAL A 121 5.05 -3.45 23.54
C VAL A 121 5.13 -3.63 22.01
N VAL A 122 4.85 -2.58 21.24
CA VAL A 122 5.02 -2.60 19.77
C VAL A 122 6.45 -2.95 19.41
N TYR A 123 7.46 -2.32 20.01
CA TYR A 123 8.88 -2.59 19.71
C TYR A 123 9.30 -4.03 20.07
N GLY A 124 8.81 -4.58 21.18
CA GLY A 124 9.06 -5.98 21.51
C GLY A 124 8.51 -6.94 20.46
N ALA A 125 7.29 -6.68 19.99
CA ALA A 125 6.65 -7.44 18.92
C ALA A 125 7.40 -7.27 17.57
N VAL A 126 7.80 -6.04 17.22
CA VAL A 126 8.55 -5.71 15.98
C VAL A 126 9.90 -6.42 15.95
N ILE A 127 10.70 -6.34 17.01
CA ILE A 127 12.00 -7.01 17.07
C ILE A 127 11.85 -8.52 16.89
N THR A 128 10.91 -9.12 17.59
CA THR A 128 10.69 -10.57 17.53
C THR A 128 10.18 -11.00 16.16
N ALA A 129 9.27 -10.24 15.55
CA ALA A 129 8.77 -10.50 14.21
C ALA A 129 9.88 -10.32 13.15
N GLY A 130 10.77 -9.33 13.32
CA GLY A 130 11.95 -9.15 12.48
C GLY A 130 12.91 -10.35 12.55
N ILE A 131 13.17 -10.87 13.74
CA ILE A 131 13.97 -12.10 13.95
C ILE A 131 13.30 -13.29 13.25
N ALA A 132 11.99 -13.45 13.42
CA ALA A 132 11.23 -14.52 12.76
C ALA A 132 11.35 -14.40 11.23
N THR A 133 11.13 -13.22 10.67
CA THR A 133 11.26 -12.94 9.23
C THR A 133 12.66 -13.31 8.71
N PHE A 134 13.70 -12.87 9.40
CA PHE A 134 15.08 -13.15 9.04
C PHE A 134 15.38 -14.66 8.98
N LEU A 135 14.88 -15.40 9.97
CA LEU A 135 15.07 -16.85 10.08
C LEU A 135 14.21 -17.62 9.06
N PHE A 136 13.00 -17.16 8.79
CA PHE A 136 12.09 -17.80 7.85
C PHE A 136 12.41 -17.49 6.38
N ALA A 137 13.11 -16.40 6.09
CA ALA A 137 13.42 -15.96 4.73
C ALA A 137 13.97 -17.08 3.80
N PRO A 138 14.90 -17.95 4.20
CA PRO A 138 15.41 -19.01 3.34
C PRO A 138 14.36 -20.05 2.94
N PHE A 139 13.34 -20.22 3.76
CA PHE A 139 12.29 -21.20 3.57
C PHE A 139 11.09 -20.64 2.81
N PHE A 140 11.03 -19.31 2.68
CA PHE A 140 9.87 -18.61 2.15
C PHE A 140 9.60 -18.95 0.68
N GLY A 141 10.63 -19.22 -0.13
CA GLY A 141 10.46 -19.69 -1.51
C GLY A 141 9.60 -20.96 -1.64
N LYS A 142 9.57 -21.83 -0.58
CA LYS A 142 8.68 -22.99 -0.51
C LYS A 142 7.25 -22.63 -0.07
N LEU A 143 7.09 -21.50 0.60
CA LEU A 143 5.81 -21.01 1.12
C LEU A 143 5.07 -20.13 0.12
N VAL A 144 5.76 -19.50 -0.84
CA VAL A 144 5.16 -18.63 -1.88
C VAL A 144 4.00 -19.32 -2.61
N LYS A 145 4.09 -20.63 -2.85
CA LYS A 145 3.00 -21.41 -3.47
C LYS A 145 1.67 -21.38 -2.71
N TYR A 146 1.68 -21.03 -1.43
CA TYR A 146 0.47 -20.88 -0.61
C TYR A 146 -0.12 -19.46 -0.65
N PHE A 147 0.54 -18.56 -1.39
CA PHE A 147 0.13 -17.19 -1.58
C PHE A 147 -0.11 -16.89 -3.09
N PRO A 148 -1.11 -17.54 -3.71
CA PRO A 148 -1.45 -17.28 -5.11
C PRO A 148 -1.94 -15.83 -5.27
N PRO A 149 -2.02 -15.31 -6.51
CA PRO A 149 -2.45 -13.93 -6.77
C PRO A 149 -3.78 -13.54 -6.13
N VAL A 150 -4.71 -14.49 -5.96
CA VAL A 150 -5.97 -14.23 -5.25
C VAL A 150 -5.72 -13.82 -3.81
N VAL A 151 -4.79 -14.47 -3.09
CA VAL A 151 -4.45 -14.12 -1.71
C VAL A 151 -3.72 -12.78 -1.67
N ILE A 152 -2.68 -12.60 -2.51
CA ILE A 152 -1.89 -11.37 -2.55
C ILE A 152 -2.78 -10.16 -2.86
N GLY A 153 -3.58 -10.26 -3.93
CA GLY A 153 -4.48 -9.18 -4.34
C GLY A 153 -5.54 -8.87 -3.29
N THR A 154 -6.11 -9.92 -2.65
CA THR A 154 -7.08 -9.74 -1.55
C THR A 154 -6.43 -9.02 -0.37
N VAL A 155 -5.24 -9.43 0.05
CA VAL A 155 -4.51 -8.83 1.18
C VAL A 155 -4.19 -7.36 0.92
N LEU A 156 -3.63 -7.03 -0.24
CA LEU A 156 -3.32 -5.62 -0.60
C LEU A 156 -4.59 -4.76 -0.68
N THR A 157 -5.69 -5.31 -1.21
CA THR A 157 -6.98 -4.61 -1.22
C THR A 157 -7.47 -4.35 0.21
N ILE A 158 -7.36 -5.35 1.09
CA ILE A 158 -7.71 -5.23 2.51
C ILE A 158 -6.87 -4.13 3.17
N ILE A 159 -5.55 -4.14 3.00
CA ILE A 159 -4.64 -3.14 3.59
C ILE A 159 -5.11 -1.73 3.19
N GLY A 160 -5.29 -1.48 1.90
CA GLY A 160 -5.72 -0.17 1.44
C GLY A 160 -7.08 0.24 1.99
N LEU A 161 -8.09 -0.62 1.93
CA LEU A 161 -9.45 -0.31 2.38
C LEU A 161 -9.55 -0.11 3.89
N THR A 162 -8.86 -0.93 4.69
CA THR A 162 -8.92 -0.85 6.16
C THR A 162 -8.16 0.34 6.74
N LEU A 163 -7.25 0.95 5.97
CA LEU A 163 -6.55 2.17 6.37
C LEU A 163 -7.28 3.46 5.96
N ILE A 164 -8.24 3.41 5.03
CA ILE A 164 -9.04 4.59 4.64
C ILE A 164 -9.72 5.25 5.84
N PRO A 165 -10.37 4.54 6.78
CA PRO A 165 -10.96 5.15 7.98
C PRO A 165 -9.96 5.97 8.79
N GLN A 166 -8.69 5.56 8.87
CA GLN A 166 -7.64 6.32 9.54
C GLN A 166 -7.36 7.65 8.83
N GLY A 167 -7.29 7.63 7.48
CA GLY A 167 -7.17 8.85 6.68
C GLY A 167 -8.39 9.77 6.81
N LEU A 168 -9.60 9.21 6.90
CA LEU A 168 -10.83 9.99 7.12
C LEU A 168 -10.87 10.61 8.53
N GLN A 169 -10.37 9.90 9.54
CA GLN A 169 -10.24 10.41 10.90
C GLN A 169 -9.29 11.61 10.96
N ASP A 170 -8.14 11.54 10.29
CA ASP A 170 -7.23 12.67 10.16
C ASP A 170 -7.86 13.80 9.35
N ALA A 171 -8.58 13.51 8.27
CA ALA A 171 -9.31 14.49 7.47
C ALA A 171 -10.36 15.26 8.29
N ALA A 172 -10.94 14.63 9.31
CA ALA A 172 -11.89 15.25 10.21
C ALA A 172 -11.21 16.10 11.33
N GLY A 173 -9.88 16.07 11.44
CA GLY A 173 -9.12 16.85 12.44
C GLY A 173 -8.25 16.02 13.39
N GLY A 174 -8.22 14.68 13.20
CA GLY A 174 -7.40 13.75 13.96
C GLY A 174 -8.10 13.11 15.16
N ALA A 175 -7.51 12.02 15.66
CA ALA A 175 -8.07 11.20 16.74
C ALA A 175 -8.35 11.96 18.03
N LYS A 176 -7.52 12.96 18.36
CA LYS A 176 -7.65 13.77 19.58
C LYS A 176 -8.93 14.62 19.63
N LEU A 177 -9.52 14.91 18.47
CA LEU A 177 -10.74 15.71 18.39
C LEU A 177 -12.04 14.88 18.39
N ILE A 178 -11.94 13.55 18.38
CA ILE A 178 -13.15 12.69 18.41
C ILE A 178 -13.98 12.99 19.64
N GLY A 179 -15.26 13.31 19.43
CA GLY A 179 -16.18 13.69 20.51
C GLY A 179 -16.03 15.13 21.02
N HIS A 180 -15.12 15.92 20.45
CA HIS A 180 -14.94 17.34 20.77
C HIS A 180 -15.49 18.26 19.68
N PRO A 181 -15.87 19.51 20.00
CA PRO A 181 -16.18 20.53 19.00
C PRO A 181 -14.99 20.74 18.06
N GLY A 182 -15.24 20.74 16.76
CA GLY A 182 -14.19 20.86 15.75
C GLY A 182 -13.84 19.56 15.02
N TYR A 183 -14.24 18.39 15.53
CA TYR A 183 -14.17 17.15 14.74
C TYR A 183 -15.19 17.18 13.60
N GLY A 184 -14.71 16.99 12.37
CA GLY A 184 -15.56 17.08 11.18
C GLY A 184 -15.95 18.52 10.79
N ASP A 185 -15.28 19.54 11.34
CA ASP A 185 -15.48 20.93 10.93
C ASP A 185 -15.34 21.07 9.41
N PRO A 186 -16.23 21.81 8.73
CA PRO A 186 -16.14 22.07 7.29
C PRO A 186 -14.77 22.59 6.84
N LYS A 187 -14.06 23.33 7.70
CA LYS A 187 -12.72 23.81 7.45
C LYS A 187 -11.72 22.66 7.33
N ASN A 188 -11.77 21.66 8.22
CA ASN A 188 -10.94 20.47 8.16
C ASN A 188 -11.21 19.67 6.89
N LEU A 189 -12.50 19.48 6.57
CA LEU A 189 -12.89 18.78 5.35
C LEU A 189 -12.44 19.53 4.09
N ALA A 190 -12.45 20.87 4.11
CA ALA A 190 -11.96 21.69 2.99
C ALA A 190 -10.45 21.51 2.78
N TYR A 191 -9.63 21.45 3.84
CA TYR A 191 -8.19 21.15 3.72
C TYR A 191 -7.94 19.76 3.17
N ALA A 192 -8.64 18.75 3.70
CA ALA A 192 -8.50 17.37 3.25
C ALA A 192 -8.89 17.21 1.78
N LEU A 193 -10.06 17.73 1.41
CA LEU A 193 -10.55 17.68 0.03
C LEU A 193 -9.67 18.50 -0.91
N GLY A 194 -9.23 19.69 -0.49
CA GLY A 194 -8.34 20.54 -1.26
C GLY A 194 -7.00 19.85 -1.54
N THR A 195 -6.42 19.20 -0.53
CA THR A 195 -5.18 18.43 -0.68
C THR A 195 -5.39 17.25 -1.63
N LEU A 196 -6.47 16.47 -1.45
CA LEU A 196 -6.79 15.35 -2.32
C LEU A 196 -7.01 15.78 -3.77
N LEU A 197 -7.79 16.84 -4.01
CA LEU A 197 -8.03 17.38 -5.35
C LEU A 197 -6.73 17.89 -5.98
N PHE A 198 -5.87 18.55 -5.22
CA PHE A 198 -4.57 18.99 -5.71
C PHE A 198 -3.71 17.80 -6.17
N ILE A 199 -3.65 16.72 -5.37
CA ILE A 199 -2.96 15.47 -5.74
C ILE A 199 -3.52 14.94 -7.06
N LEU A 200 -4.85 14.83 -7.20
CA LEU A 200 -5.50 14.35 -8.42
C LEU A 200 -5.19 15.23 -9.63
N VAL A 201 -5.17 16.56 -9.47
CA VAL A 201 -4.80 17.50 -10.53
C VAL A 201 -3.34 17.31 -10.94
N VAL A 202 -2.42 17.17 -10.00
CA VAL A 202 -1.01 16.90 -10.30
C VAL A 202 -0.83 15.57 -11.03
N VAL A 203 -1.54 14.53 -10.62
CA VAL A 203 -1.53 13.23 -11.33
C VAL A 203 -2.10 13.37 -12.74
N ARG A 204 -3.17 14.15 -12.94
CA ARG A 204 -3.85 14.29 -14.23
C ARG A 204 -3.10 15.16 -15.22
N LEU A 205 -2.52 16.26 -14.76
CA LEU A 205 -1.90 17.30 -15.59
C LEU A 205 -0.37 17.25 -15.55
N GLY A 206 0.21 16.61 -14.56
CA GLY A 206 1.64 16.53 -14.37
C GLY A 206 2.33 15.63 -15.40
N LYS A 207 3.61 15.94 -15.68
CA LYS A 207 4.48 14.98 -16.37
C LYS A 207 4.65 13.74 -15.49
N PRO A 208 4.96 12.56 -16.05
CA PRO A 208 5.07 11.30 -15.27
C PRO A 208 5.91 11.42 -14.01
N TYR A 209 7.01 12.16 -14.03
CA TYR A 209 7.85 12.39 -12.87
C TYR A 209 7.17 13.25 -11.78
N LEU A 210 6.34 14.25 -12.17
CA LEU A 210 5.57 15.04 -11.21
C LEU A 210 4.45 14.23 -10.59
N SER A 211 3.84 13.34 -11.34
CA SER A 211 2.82 12.42 -10.83
C SER A 211 3.37 11.51 -9.72
N SER A 212 4.64 11.09 -9.80
CA SER A 212 5.27 10.31 -8.72
C SER A 212 5.51 11.12 -7.44
N LEU A 213 5.53 12.45 -7.53
CA LEU A 213 5.68 13.38 -6.41
C LEU A 213 4.33 13.96 -5.93
N ALA A 214 3.21 13.56 -6.52
CA ALA A 214 1.93 14.21 -6.32
C ALA A 214 1.51 14.28 -4.84
N VAL A 215 1.73 13.21 -4.09
CA VAL A 215 1.39 13.16 -2.66
C VAL A 215 2.26 14.13 -1.86
N LEU A 216 3.56 14.15 -2.09
CA LEU A 216 4.47 15.10 -1.45
C LEU A 216 4.10 16.55 -1.78
N LEU A 217 3.84 16.84 -3.06
CA LEU A 217 3.41 18.17 -3.50
C LEU A 217 2.06 18.57 -2.87
N GLY A 218 1.14 17.61 -2.70
CA GLY A 218 -0.12 17.82 -2.01
C GLY A 218 0.06 18.18 -0.53
N LEU A 219 0.93 17.45 0.17
CA LEU A 219 1.27 17.75 1.56
C LEU A 219 1.89 19.15 1.70
N VAL A 220 2.86 19.48 0.83
CA VAL A 220 3.51 20.81 0.86
C VAL A 220 2.51 21.92 0.53
N ALA A 221 1.70 21.77 -0.53
CA ALA A 221 0.73 22.78 -0.92
C ALA A 221 -0.37 22.96 0.14
N GLY A 222 -0.95 21.86 0.65
CA GLY A 222 -1.97 21.89 1.70
C GLY A 222 -1.46 22.55 2.98
N THR A 223 -0.24 22.17 3.39
CA THR A 223 0.41 22.78 4.57
C THR A 223 0.73 24.25 4.36
N ALA A 224 1.21 24.64 3.18
CA ALA A 224 1.46 26.04 2.85
C ALA A 224 0.18 26.89 2.90
N VAL A 225 -0.93 26.36 2.37
CA VAL A 225 -2.24 27.03 2.45
C VAL A 225 -2.69 27.15 3.91
N ALA A 226 -2.57 26.09 4.71
CA ALA A 226 -2.92 26.12 6.13
C ALA A 226 -2.06 27.12 6.91
N TRP A 227 -0.77 27.20 6.61
CA TRP A 227 0.13 28.20 7.22
C TRP A 227 -0.24 29.62 6.85
N LEU A 228 -0.54 29.89 5.57
CA LEU A 228 -0.96 31.23 5.12
C LEU A 228 -2.28 31.70 5.74
N LEU A 229 -3.16 30.75 6.10
CA LEU A 229 -4.43 31.03 6.78
C LEU A 229 -4.30 31.04 8.31
N GLY A 230 -3.10 30.79 8.84
CA GLY A 230 -2.83 30.80 10.28
C GLY A 230 -3.22 29.54 11.04
N ASP A 231 -3.47 28.44 10.34
CA ASP A 231 -3.93 27.16 10.90
C ASP A 231 -2.83 26.09 11.05
N ALA A 232 -1.62 26.36 10.55
CA ALA A 232 -0.44 25.54 10.78
C ALA A 232 0.56 26.30 11.65
N ASP A 233 0.92 25.70 12.78
CA ASP A 233 1.90 26.29 13.70
C ASP A 233 3.29 25.66 13.49
N PHE A 234 4.24 26.49 13.10
CA PHE A 234 5.65 26.14 12.97
C PHE A 234 6.50 26.67 14.14
N GLY A 235 5.87 27.07 15.25
CA GLY A 235 6.57 27.58 16.44
C GLY A 235 7.61 26.58 16.95
N ALA A 236 7.22 25.34 17.14
CA ALA A 236 8.10 24.24 17.58
C ALA A 236 9.29 23.97 16.64
N VAL A 237 9.20 24.34 15.36
CA VAL A 237 10.33 24.18 14.42
C VAL A 237 11.49 25.12 14.77
N LYS A 238 11.22 26.27 15.38
CA LYS A 238 12.27 27.22 15.78
C LYS A 238 13.12 26.66 16.91
N ASP A 239 12.47 25.94 17.83
CA ASP A 239 13.08 25.39 19.04
C ASP A 239 13.74 24.02 18.80
N ALA A 240 13.42 23.36 17.70
CA ALA A 240 14.02 22.09 17.33
C ALA A 240 15.51 22.24 17.00
N ASP A 241 16.32 21.26 17.44
CA ASP A 241 17.75 21.20 17.19
C ASP A 241 18.05 20.99 15.70
N TRP A 242 19.20 21.51 15.25
CA TRP A 242 19.69 21.29 13.90
C TRP A 242 20.25 19.88 13.69
N PHE A 243 20.77 19.26 14.76
CA PHE A 243 21.37 17.95 14.70
C PHE A 243 20.95 17.11 15.89
N GLY A 244 20.54 15.88 15.63
CA GLY A 244 20.16 14.89 16.64
C GLY A 244 20.43 13.49 16.14
N VAL A 245 20.73 12.57 17.03
CA VAL A 245 20.96 11.16 16.72
C VAL A 245 19.93 10.30 17.43
N SER A 246 19.24 9.49 16.67
CA SER A 246 18.34 8.48 17.25
C SER A 246 19.17 7.42 17.96
N THR A 247 18.90 7.25 19.27
CA THR A 247 19.60 6.28 20.12
C THR A 247 18.79 4.99 20.25
N PRO A 248 19.43 3.83 20.40
CA PRO A 248 18.72 2.59 20.70
C PRO A 248 17.87 2.72 21.95
N PHE A 249 16.65 2.17 21.90
CA PHE A 249 15.74 2.09 23.07
C PHE A 249 15.45 3.43 23.76
N HIS A 250 15.35 4.51 23.00
CA HIS A 250 15.13 5.88 23.52
C HIS A 250 13.91 6.00 24.43
N TYR A 251 12.79 5.36 24.04
CA TYR A 251 11.56 5.38 24.85
C TYR A 251 11.59 4.42 26.04
N GLY A 252 12.60 3.54 26.13
CA GLY A 252 12.77 2.53 27.15
C GLY A 252 12.99 1.13 26.59
N MET A 253 13.11 0.15 27.47
CA MET A 253 13.33 -1.25 27.08
C MET A 253 12.06 -1.87 26.51
N PRO A 254 12.13 -2.55 25.34
CA PRO A 254 10.99 -3.23 24.72
C PRO A 254 10.35 -4.25 25.68
N LYS A 255 9.02 -4.34 25.65
CA LYS A 255 8.25 -5.34 26.38
C LYS A 255 7.84 -6.44 25.42
N PHE A 256 8.09 -7.69 25.82
CA PHE A 256 7.82 -8.87 25.00
C PHE A 256 6.56 -9.55 25.49
N GLU A 257 5.47 -9.42 24.76
CA GLU A 257 4.16 -10.01 25.05
C GLU A 257 3.77 -10.98 23.93
N LEU A 258 3.28 -12.17 24.31
CA LEU A 258 3.09 -13.27 23.37
C LEU A 258 2.10 -12.93 22.25
N PHE A 259 0.93 -12.37 22.57
CA PHE A 259 -0.09 -12.08 21.55
C PHE A 259 0.29 -10.95 20.60
N PRO A 260 0.83 -9.82 21.06
CA PRO A 260 1.45 -8.81 20.20
C PRO A 260 2.53 -9.38 19.27
N ILE A 261 3.38 -10.27 19.78
CA ILE A 261 4.40 -10.95 18.96
C ILE A 261 3.75 -11.80 17.87
N ILE A 262 2.77 -12.62 18.21
CA ILE A 262 2.07 -13.47 17.22
C ILE A 262 1.40 -12.60 16.15
N ALA A 263 0.70 -11.53 16.56
CA ALA A 263 0.06 -10.60 15.64
C ALA A 263 1.08 -9.98 14.66
N MET A 264 2.21 -9.52 15.18
CA MET A 264 3.25 -8.89 14.36
C MET A 264 3.99 -9.89 13.46
N VAL A 265 4.19 -11.14 13.90
CA VAL A 265 4.74 -12.23 13.07
C VAL A 265 3.81 -12.52 11.89
N VAL A 266 2.49 -12.55 12.10
CA VAL A 266 1.51 -12.73 11.02
C VAL A 266 1.60 -11.55 10.03
N VAL A 267 1.69 -10.33 10.53
CA VAL A 267 1.90 -9.13 9.69
C VAL A 267 3.17 -9.28 8.84
N MET A 268 4.28 -9.69 9.43
CA MET A 268 5.52 -9.86 8.69
C MET A 268 5.48 -11.00 7.67
N LEU A 269 4.72 -12.07 7.90
CA LEU A 269 4.49 -13.11 6.89
C LEU A 269 3.77 -12.52 5.66
N ILE A 270 2.80 -11.63 5.87
CA ILE A 270 2.09 -10.92 4.80
C ILE A 270 3.07 -9.98 4.07
N THR A 271 3.85 -9.22 4.82
CA THR A 271 4.88 -8.31 4.28
C THR A 271 5.93 -9.06 3.45
N MET A 272 6.32 -10.28 3.84
CA MET A 272 7.21 -11.12 3.02
C MET A 272 6.63 -11.44 1.65
N VAL A 273 5.32 -11.62 1.55
CA VAL A 273 4.64 -11.82 0.25
C VAL A 273 4.68 -10.55 -0.58
N GLU A 274 4.37 -9.40 0.03
CA GLU A 274 4.44 -8.07 -0.60
C GLU A 274 5.83 -7.82 -1.18
N THR A 275 6.88 -7.92 -0.36
CA THR A 275 8.27 -7.75 -0.80
C THR A 275 8.66 -8.74 -1.90
N THR A 276 8.18 -9.98 -1.85
CA THR A 276 8.46 -10.96 -2.92
C THR A 276 7.91 -10.47 -4.25
N GLY A 277 6.68 -9.96 -4.27
CA GLY A 277 6.08 -9.34 -5.45
C GLY A 277 6.90 -8.16 -5.99
N ASP A 278 7.38 -7.30 -5.09
CA ASP A 278 8.21 -6.14 -5.44
C ASP A 278 9.58 -6.54 -6.01
N VAL A 279 10.18 -7.59 -5.48
CA VAL A 279 11.46 -8.13 -5.98
C VAL A 279 11.32 -8.67 -7.40
N TYR A 280 10.23 -9.39 -7.70
CA TYR A 280 9.94 -9.83 -9.08
C TYR A 280 9.64 -8.64 -9.99
N ALA A 281 8.81 -7.68 -9.54
CA ALA A 281 8.46 -6.50 -10.33
C ALA A 281 9.69 -5.65 -10.69
N ILE A 282 10.64 -5.44 -9.77
CA ILE A 282 11.87 -4.72 -10.07
C ILE A 282 12.82 -5.55 -10.93
N GLY A 283 12.83 -6.87 -10.78
CA GLY A 283 13.55 -7.80 -11.65
C GLY A 283 13.12 -7.65 -13.10
N GLU A 284 11.82 -7.65 -13.36
CA GLU A 284 11.22 -7.41 -14.68
C GLU A 284 11.62 -6.04 -15.24
N VAL A 285 11.43 -4.96 -14.45
CA VAL A 285 11.77 -3.59 -14.87
C VAL A 285 13.26 -3.45 -15.21
N THR A 286 14.13 -4.10 -14.45
CA THR A 286 15.58 -4.04 -14.63
C THR A 286 16.12 -5.11 -15.58
N ARG A 287 15.28 -6.04 -16.02
CA ARG A 287 15.65 -7.21 -16.81
C ARG A 287 16.75 -8.05 -16.14
N LYS A 288 16.74 -8.10 -14.82
CA LYS A 288 17.66 -8.91 -14.01
C LYS A 288 16.93 -10.13 -13.50
N LYS A 289 17.43 -11.32 -13.83
CA LYS A 289 16.83 -12.58 -13.37
C LYS A 289 16.81 -12.62 -11.84
N VAL A 290 15.62 -12.87 -11.30
CA VAL A 290 15.36 -13.04 -9.86
C VAL A 290 15.27 -14.54 -9.59
N ASP A 291 16.08 -15.03 -8.69
CA ASP A 291 16.05 -16.40 -8.21
C ASP A 291 15.59 -16.47 -6.74
N ASN A 292 15.32 -17.67 -6.24
CA ASN A 292 14.91 -17.88 -4.86
C ASN A 292 15.94 -17.35 -3.84
N ALA A 293 17.23 -17.31 -4.20
CA ALA A 293 18.26 -16.74 -3.34
C ALA A 293 18.16 -15.22 -3.25
N THR A 294 17.85 -14.55 -4.36
CA THR A 294 17.60 -13.11 -4.43
C THR A 294 16.41 -12.72 -3.55
N VAL A 295 15.29 -13.45 -3.67
CA VAL A 295 14.11 -13.25 -2.82
C VAL A 295 14.45 -13.48 -1.35
N ALA A 296 15.09 -14.59 -0.99
CA ALA A 296 15.49 -14.88 0.38
C ALA A 296 16.43 -13.81 0.96
N ASN A 297 17.32 -13.25 0.16
CA ASN A 297 18.24 -12.19 0.58
C ASN A 297 17.50 -10.85 0.78
N ALA A 298 16.50 -10.55 -0.06
CA ALA A 298 15.62 -9.39 0.12
C ALA A 298 14.84 -9.50 1.44
N LEU A 299 14.22 -10.65 1.69
CA LEU A 299 13.44 -10.89 2.92
C LEU A 299 14.30 -10.89 4.20
N ARG A 300 15.59 -11.34 4.10
CA ARG A 300 16.53 -11.16 5.21
C ARG A 300 16.84 -9.69 5.47
N ALA A 301 16.88 -8.87 4.42
CA ALA A 301 17.05 -7.43 4.61
C ALA A 301 15.82 -6.80 5.29
N ASP A 302 14.60 -7.22 4.93
CA ASP A 302 13.37 -6.78 5.61
C ASP A 302 13.40 -7.18 7.10
N GLY A 303 13.76 -8.43 7.40
CA GLY A 303 13.90 -8.90 8.77
C GLY A 303 14.95 -8.13 9.56
N ALA A 304 16.15 -7.92 8.97
CA ALA A 304 17.21 -7.13 9.59
C ALA A 304 16.82 -5.67 9.80
N ALA A 305 16.17 -5.05 8.80
CA ALA A 305 15.66 -3.69 8.88
C ALA A 305 14.58 -3.57 9.96
N THR A 306 13.68 -4.55 10.07
CA THR A 306 12.63 -4.60 11.11
C THR A 306 13.23 -4.73 12.51
N ILE A 307 14.29 -5.55 12.70
CA ILE A 307 15.01 -5.61 13.97
C ILE A 307 15.64 -4.25 14.29
N LEU A 308 16.33 -3.64 13.32
CA LEU A 308 16.90 -2.30 13.49
C LEU A 308 15.81 -1.27 13.81
N GLY A 309 14.65 -1.35 13.13
CA GLY A 309 13.49 -0.50 13.43
C GLY A 309 13.07 -0.59 14.88
N GLY A 310 12.84 -1.78 15.40
CA GLY A 310 12.45 -1.95 16.80
C GLY A 310 13.52 -1.51 17.81
N VAL A 311 14.80 -1.65 17.47
CA VAL A 311 15.92 -1.19 18.30
C VAL A 311 16.07 0.33 18.27
N PHE A 312 15.97 0.96 17.10
CA PHE A 312 16.14 2.41 16.90
C PHE A 312 14.82 3.20 16.92
N ASN A 313 13.77 2.62 17.51
CA ASN A 313 12.49 3.28 17.76
C ASN A 313 11.73 3.63 16.45
N SER A 314 11.80 2.75 15.49
CA SER A 314 11.01 2.75 14.27
C SER A 314 10.14 1.47 14.18
N PHE A 315 9.67 1.10 13.00
CA PHE A 315 8.61 0.13 12.78
C PHE A 315 9.07 -1.00 11.84
N PRO A 316 8.18 -1.96 11.46
CA PRO A 316 8.51 -3.01 10.50
C PRO A 316 8.76 -2.46 9.10
N TYR A 317 9.72 -3.07 8.40
CA TYR A 317 10.19 -2.63 7.10
C TYR A 317 9.81 -3.60 5.98
N ALA A 318 9.55 -3.03 4.79
CA ALA A 318 9.33 -3.74 3.53
C ALA A 318 9.98 -3.01 2.35
N ALA A 319 10.06 -3.69 1.21
CA ALA A 319 10.32 -3.02 -0.06
C ALA A 319 9.18 -2.03 -0.39
N PHE A 320 9.51 -0.92 -1.05
CA PHE A 320 8.56 0.15 -1.35
C PHE A 320 8.21 0.17 -2.83
N ALA A 321 7.03 -0.35 -3.18
CA ALA A 321 6.55 -0.53 -4.56
C ALA A 321 6.53 0.77 -5.37
N GLN A 322 6.28 1.92 -4.74
CA GLN A 322 6.24 3.23 -5.39
C GLN A 322 7.54 3.57 -6.12
N ASN A 323 8.68 3.14 -5.57
CA ASN A 323 9.99 3.38 -6.17
C ASN A 323 10.25 2.53 -7.42
N ILE A 324 9.57 1.38 -7.58
CA ILE A 324 9.61 0.56 -8.79
C ILE A 324 9.04 1.34 -9.98
N GLY A 325 7.93 2.04 -9.75
CA GLY A 325 7.35 2.95 -10.75
C GLY A 325 8.33 4.04 -11.21
N LEU A 326 9.11 4.60 -10.27
CA LEU A 326 10.11 5.61 -10.59
C LEU A 326 11.25 5.04 -11.42
N VAL A 327 11.77 3.84 -11.11
CA VAL A 327 12.79 3.14 -11.91
C VAL A 327 12.28 2.88 -13.33
N ARG A 328 11.02 2.43 -13.48
CA ARG A 328 10.37 2.19 -14.78
C ARG A 328 10.29 3.48 -15.61
N MET A 329 9.91 4.61 -15.00
CA MET A 329 9.76 5.89 -15.69
C MET A 329 11.11 6.53 -16.03
N SER A 330 12.05 6.56 -15.10
CA SER A 330 13.37 7.20 -15.29
C SER A 330 14.30 6.38 -16.17
N LYS A 331 14.02 5.06 -16.29
CA LYS A 331 14.91 4.05 -16.91
C LYS A 331 16.32 4.00 -16.28
N VAL A 332 16.45 4.52 -15.07
CA VAL A 332 17.70 4.48 -14.29
C VAL A 332 17.66 3.25 -13.38
N MET A 333 18.35 2.21 -13.79
CA MET A 333 18.30 0.89 -13.16
C MET A 333 19.39 0.67 -12.10
N SER A 334 20.29 1.62 -11.92
CA SER A 334 21.42 1.50 -11.00
C SER A 334 20.98 1.41 -9.53
N ARG A 335 21.36 0.33 -8.83
CA ARG A 335 21.12 0.16 -7.39
C ARG A 335 21.86 1.19 -6.52
N PHE A 336 22.94 1.79 -7.04
CA PHE A 336 23.69 2.82 -6.32
C PHE A 336 22.92 4.14 -6.20
N VAL A 337 21.89 4.35 -7.02
CA VAL A 337 20.93 5.47 -6.85
C VAL A 337 20.16 5.31 -5.54
N VAL A 338 19.74 4.09 -5.20
CA VAL A 338 19.08 3.80 -3.91
C VAL A 338 20.04 3.95 -2.74
N VAL A 339 21.33 3.61 -2.93
CA VAL A 339 22.35 3.89 -1.90
C VAL A 339 22.48 5.38 -1.65
N ALA A 340 22.49 6.21 -2.70
CA ALA A 340 22.49 7.67 -2.56
C ALA A 340 21.22 8.17 -1.87
N ALA A 341 20.05 7.62 -2.24
CA ALA A 341 18.78 7.94 -1.57
C ALA A 341 18.83 7.59 -0.08
N GLY A 342 19.36 6.42 0.28
CA GLY A 342 19.56 6.03 1.68
C GLY A 342 20.46 7.01 2.44
N GLY A 343 21.53 7.49 1.79
CA GLY A 343 22.39 8.54 2.35
C GLY A 343 21.63 9.83 2.65
N PHE A 344 20.77 10.28 1.74
CA PHE A 344 19.92 11.46 1.98
C PHE A 344 18.92 11.23 3.13
N MET A 345 18.32 10.04 3.22
CA MET A 345 17.40 9.72 4.32
C MET A 345 18.10 9.71 5.67
N ILE A 346 19.33 9.18 5.76
CA ILE A 346 20.15 9.26 6.97
C ILE A 346 20.38 10.71 7.36
N VAL A 347 20.76 11.57 6.40
CA VAL A 347 20.96 13.01 6.67
C VAL A 347 19.66 13.64 7.18
N LEU A 348 18.51 13.36 6.56
CA LEU A 348 17.21 13.87 7.02
C LEU A 348 16.85 13.35 8.42
N GLY A 349 17.13 12.09 8.73
CA GLY A 349 16.90 11.49 10.04
C GLY A 349 17.82 12.06 11.15
N LEU A 350 18.94 12.68 10.77
CA LEU A 350 19.84 13.39 11.69
C LEU A 350 19.46 14.87 11.89
N LEU A 351 18.37 15.34 11.25
CA LEU A 351 17.91 16.74 11.32
C LEU A 351 16.57 16.83 12.04
N PRO A 352 16.51 16.95 13.39
CA PRO A 352 15.26 17.10 14.14
C PRO A 352 14.39 18.23 13.62
N LYS A 353 15.00 19.31 13.14
CA LYS A 353 14.31 20.42 12.50
C LYS A 353 13.48 20.00 11.29
N ALA A 354 13.98 19.07 10.47
CA ALA A 354 13.22 18.51 9.34
C ALA A 354 12.04 17.66 9.83
N GLY A 355 12.24 16.84 10.85
CA GLY A 355 11.17 16.07 11.50
C GLY A 355 10.09 16.97 12.11
N SER A 356 10.49 18.07 12.75
CA SER A 356 9.55 19.04 13.32
C SER A 356 8.69 19.74 12.25
N VAL A 357 9.25 20.07 11.08
CA VAL A 357 8.47 20.57 9.93
C VAL A 357 7.40 19.57 9.51
N VAL A 358 7.76 18.29 9.48
CA VAL A 358 6.83 17.22 9.12
C VAL A 358 5.76 16.99 10.19
N ALA A 359 6.14 17.02 11.46
CA ALA A 359 5.21 16.90 12.57
C ALA A 359 4.24 18.09 12.70
N ALA A 360 4.58 19.25 12.10
CA ALA A 360 3.73 20.43 12.03
C ALA A 360 2.69 20.40 10.88
N ILE A 361 2.67 19.35 10.05
CA ILE A 361 1.66 19.19 9.00
C ILE A 361 0.28 19.01 9.65
N PRO A 362 -0.73 19.84 9.30
CA PRO A 362 -2.06 19.71 9.90
C PRO A 362 -2.71 18.34 9.59
N HIS A 363 -3.40 17.76 10.57
CA HIS A 363 -4.11 16.49 10.42
C HIS A 363 -5.02 16.44 9.18
N PRO A 364 -5.83 17.46 8.85
CA PRO A 364 -6.68 17.39 7.66
C PRO A 364 -5.90 17.28 6.34
N VAL A 365 -4.74 17.93 6.27
CA VAL A 365 -3.85 17.82 5.09
C VAL A 365 -3.28 16.41 4.99
N LEU A 366 -2.83 15.84 6.11
CA LEU A 366 -2.38 14.44 6.20
C LEU A 366 -3.48 13.48 5.78
N GLY A 367 -4.72 13.71 6.26
CA GLY A 367 -5.88 12.89 5.92
C GLY A 367 -6.17 12.85 4.43
N GLY A 368 -6.15 14.01 3.75
CA GLY A 368 -6.32 14.09 2.30
C GLY A 368 -5.25 13.31 1.52
N ALA A 369 -4.00 13.40 1.95
CA ALA A 369 -2.88 12.66 1.36
C ALA A 369 -2.97 11.15 1.67
N ALA A 370 -3.32 10.77 2.90
CA ALA A 370 -3.48 9.38 3.33
C ALA A 370 -4.56 8.65 2.55
N ILE A 371 -5.72 9.29 2.32
CA ILE A 371 -6.81 8.73 1.49
C ILE A 371 -6.30 8.41 0.08
N ALA A 372 -5.55 9.34 -0.54
CA ALA A 372 -4.97 9.08 -1.86
C ALA A 372 -4.01 7.89 -1.84
N MET A 373 -3.12 7.79 -0.84
CA MET A 373 -2.12 6.73 -0.74
C MET A 373 -2.75 5.37 -0.45
N PHE A 374 -3.65 5.28 0.51
CA PHE A 374 -4.32 4.01 0.85
C PHE A 374 -5.23 3.55 -0.28
N GLY A 375 -5.89 4.50 -0.97
CA GLY A 375 -6.63 4.20 -2.20
C GLY A 375 -5.74 3.63 -3.30
N MET A 376 -4.51 4.12 -3.47
CA MET A 376 -3.55 3.56 -4.43
C MET A 376 -3.10 2.14 -4.03
N VAL A 377 -2.88 1.86 -2.74
CA VAL A 377 -2.56 0.49 -2.26
C VAL A 377 -3.71 -0.47 -2.58
N ALA A 378 -4.96 -0.07 -2.28
CA ALA A 378 -6.14 -0.86 -2.64
C ALA A 378 -6.22 -1.12 -4.15
N ALA A 379 -5.94 -0.09 -4.98
CA ALA A 379 -5.96 -0.21 -6.43
C ALA A 379 -4.92 -1.20 -6.96
N VAL A 380 -3.73 -1.27 -6.37
CA VAL A 380 -2.71 -2.29 -6.70
C VAL A 380 -3.23 -3.69 -6.40
N GLY A 381 -3.86 -3.88 -5.23
CA GLY A 381 -4.51 -5.16 -4.90
C GLY A 381 -5.58 -5.56 -5.92
N ILE A 382 -6.44 -4.62 -6.30
CA ILE A 382 -7.48 -4.84 -7.33
C ILE A 382 -6.88 -5.16 -8.71
N GLN A 383 -5.76 -4.54 -9.09
CA GLN A 383 -5.07 -4.85 -10.34
C GLN A 383 -4.54 -6.29 -10.35
N ILE A 384 -4.02 -6.78 -9.24
CA ILE A 384 -3.59 -8.19 -9.10
C ILE A 384 -4.81 -9.10 -9.19
N LEU A 385 -5.92 -8.77 -8.51
CA LEU A 385 -7.18 -9.53 -8.60
C LEU A 385 -7.76 -9.57 -10.02
N GLY A 386 -7.52 -8.54 -10.82
CA GLY A 386 -7.91 -8.49 -12.23
C GLY A 386 -7.26 -9.57 -13.10
N LYS A 387 -6.16 -10.18 -12.64
CA LYS A 387 -5.49 -11.32 -13.29
C LYS A 387 -5.99 -12.67 -12.80
N VAL A 388 -6.87 -12.70 -11.79
CA VAL A 388 -7.43 -13.91 -11.19
C VAL A 388 -8.79 -14.20 -11.81
N ASP A 389 -9.06 -15.47 -12.13
CA ASP A 389 -10.41 -15.87 -12.54
C ASP A 389 -11.36 -15.89 -11.32
N LEU A 390 -12.08 -14.79 -11.15
CA LEU A 390 -13.09 -14.63 -10.10
C LEU A 390 -14.44 -15.30 -10.46
N ARG A 391 -14.59 -15.91 -11.64
CA ARG A 391 -15.74 -16.74 -11.98
C ARG A 391 -15.66 -18.09 -11.27
N GLU A 392 -14.45 -18.51 -10.89
CA GLU A 392 -14.26 -19.65 -10.01
C GLU A 392 -14.78 -19.30 -8.61
N GLU A 393 -15.82 -20.00 -8.15
CA GLU A 393 -16.50 -19.75 -6.88
C GLU A 393 -15.54 -19.72 -5.68
N ARG A 394 -14.48 -20.53 -5.69
CA ARG A 394 -13.48 -20.60 -4.62
C ARG A 394 -12.72 -19.29 -4.47
N ASN A 395 -12.24 -18.75 -5.61
CA ASN A 395 -11.50 -17.50 -5.63
C ASN A 395 -12.42 -16.33 -5.20
N ALA A 396 -13.66 -16.33 -5.67
CA ALA A 396 -14.67 -15.35 -5.27
C ALA A 396 -14.98 -15.42 -3.78
N LEU A 397 -15.10 -16.64 -3.20
CA LEU A 397 -15.33 -16.83 -1.76
C LEU A 397 -14.13 -16.41 -0.91
N ILE A 398 -12.90 -16.72 -1.35
CA ILE A 398 -11.68 -16.25 -0.67
C ILE A 398 -11.70 -14.72 -0.58
N LEU A 399 -11.94 -14.04 -1.68
CA LEU A 399 -12.02 -12.58 -1.72
C LEU A 399 -13.16 -12.04 -0.83
N ALA A 400 -14.39 -12.52 -1.05
CA ALA A 400 -15.58 -11.98 -0.39
C ALA A 400 -15.55 -12.15 1.13
N VAL A 401 -15.24 -13.36 1.61
CA VAL A 401 -15.23 -13.66 3.05
C VAL A 401 -14.06 -12.97 3.74
N SER A 402 -12.91 -12.86 3.08
CA SER A 402 -11.75 -12.16 3.65
C SER A 402 -11.99 -10.64 3.75
N LEU A 403 -12.63 -10.03 2.75
CA LEU A 403 -13.04 -8.62 2.82
C LEU A 403 -14.08 -8.39 3.92
N ALA A 404 -15.07 -9.27 4.04
CA ALA A 404 -16.07 -9.17 5.12
C ALA A 404 -15.40 -9.27 6.50
N ALA A 405 -14.49 -10.23 6.69
CA ALA A 405 -13.73 -10.37 7.93
C ALA A 405 -12.87 -9.13 8.22
N ALA A 406 -12.22 -8.56 7.20
CA ALA A 406 -11.38 -7.38 7.36
C ALA A 406 -12.15 -6.13 7.77
N LEU A 407 -13.37 -5.96 7.25
CA LEU A 407 -14.19 -4.79 7.54
C LEU A 407 -14.95 -4.89 8.87
N LEU A 408 -15.09 -6.11 9.42
CA LEU A 408 -15.88 -6.37 10.63
C LEU A 408 -15.47 -5.51 11.84
N PRO A 409 -14.19 -5.38 12.21
CA PRO A 409 -13.78 -4.56 13.36
C PRO A 409 -14.13 -3.08 13.21
N ASN A 410 -14.06 -2.56 11.99
CA ASN A 410 -14.37 -1.16 11.70
C ASN A 410 -15.87 -0.89 11.57
N ALA A 411 -16.63 -1.88 11.10
CA ALA A 411 -18.08 -1.75 10.89
C ALA A 411 -18.88 -1.94 12.18
N VAL A 412 -18.42 -2.83 13.07
CA VAL A 412 -19.13 -3.20 14.29
C VAL A 412 -18.13 -3.22 15.45
N ALA A 413 -17.73 -2.04 15.93
CA ALA A 413 -16.73 -1.88 16.98
C ALA A 413 -16.91 -2.80 18.23
N PRO A 414 -18.14 -3.02 18.76
CA PRO A 414 -18.35 -3.86 19.94
C PRO A 414 -18.27 -5.38 19.67
N PHE A 415 -18.06 -5.82 18.42
CA PHE A 415 -18.22 -7.23 18.05
C PHE A 415 -17.34 -8.17 18.89
N PHE A 416 -16.12 -7.74 19.19
CA PHE A 416 -15.14 -8.53 19.94
C PHE A 416 -14.96 -8.11 21.41
N GLU A 417 -15.79 -7.22 21.95
CA GLU A 417 -15.64 -6.68 23.32
C GLU A 417 -15.64 -7.75 24.42
N ARG A 418 -16.37 -8.85 24.20
CA ARG A 418 -16.46 -9.96 25.17
C ARG A 418 -15.31 -10.97 25.06
N MET A 419 -14.42 -10.80 24.08
CA MET A 419 -13.25 -11.67 23.94
C MET A 419 -12.15 -11.29 24.95
N PRO A 420 -11.31 -12.25 25.38
CA PRO A 420 -10.13 -11.95 26.17
C PRO A 420 -9.30 -10.85 25.52
N GLU A 421 -8.73 -9.98 26.35
CA GLU A 421 -8.03 -8.77 25.89
C GLU A 421 -6.89 -9.10 24.91
N ASP A 422 -6.15 -10.16 25.20
CA ASP A 422 -5.05 -10.65 24.36
C ASP A 422 -5.48 -11.04 22.94
N ILE A 423 -6.62 -11.74 22.81
CA ILE A 423 -7.16 -12.19 21.51
C ILE A 423 -7.82 -11.01 20.79
N ARG A 424 -8.44 -10.10 21.55
CA ARG A 424 -9.12 -8.93 21.04
C ARG A 424 -8.17 -8.00 20.26
N ALA A 425 -6.93 -7.85 20.71
CA ALA A 425 -5.91 -7.07 20.01
C ALA A 425 -5.64 -7.59 18.57
N VAL A 426 -5.66 -8.91 18.38
CA VAL A 426 -5.51 -9.55 17.06
C VAL A 426 -6.78 -9.41 16.23
N LEU A 427 -7.95 -9.66 16.82
CA LEU A 427 -9.24 -9.66 16.14
C LEU A 427 -9.70 -8.26 15.75
N ASN A 428 -9.32 -7.21 16.49
CA ASN A 428 -9.64 -5.82 16.18
C ASN A 428 -8.78 -5.25 15.04
N SER A 429 -7.74 -5.97 14.59
CA SER A 429 -7.01 -5.60 13.38
C SER A 429 -7.67 -6.20 12.15
N GLY A 430 -8.40 -5.38 11.38
CA GLY A 430 -9.02 -5.81 10.13
C GLY A 430 -8.02 -6.37 9.13
N ILE A 431 -6.80 -5.80 9.06
CA ILE A 431 -5.72 -6.32 8.21
C ILE A 431 -5.35 -7.73 8.62
N THR A 432 -5.11 -7.98 9.91
CA THR A 432 -4.72 -9.29 10.43
C THR A 432 -5.85 -10.31 10.22
N LEU A 433 -7.08 -9.95 10.60
CA LEU A 433 -8.23 -10.86 10.51
C LEU A 433 -8.55 -11.23 9.06
N GLY A 434 -8.62 -10.23 8.17
CA GLY A 434 -8.92 -10.47 6.76
C GLY A 434 -7.81 -11.23 6.03
N SER A 435 -6.54 -10.89 6.28
CA SER A 435 -5.40 -11.57 5.67
C SER A 435 -5.27 -13.01 6.14
N LEU A 436 -5.45 -13.27 7.44
CA LEU A 436 -5.46 -14.63 7.98
C LEU A 436 -6.61 -15.45 7.37
N THR A 437 -7.79 -14.83 7.23
CA THR A 437 -8.94 -15.47 6.57
C THR A 437 -8.63 -15.83 5.12
N ALA A 438 -7.99 -14.93 4.35
CA ALA A 438 -7.60 -15.19 2.97
C ALA A 438 -6.65 -16.38 2.85
N VAL A 439 -5.64 -16.45 3.73
CA VAL A 439 -4.68 -17.56 3.74
C VAL A 439 -5.36 -18.86 4.15
N LEU A 440 -6.16 -18.86 5.22
CA LEU A 440 -6.84 -20.06 5.69
C LEU A 440 -7.85 -20.61 4.66
N LEU A 441 -8.63 -19.75 4.04
CA LEU A 441 -9.55 -20.16 2.97
C LEU A 441 -8.81 -20.70 1.74
N ASN A 442 -7.70 -20.07 1.37
CA ASN A 442 -6.88 -20.59 0.29
C ASN A 442 -6.29 -21.97 0.61
N LEU A 443 -5.79 -22.17 1.83
CA LEU A 443 -5.34 -23.49 2.28
C LEU A 443 -6.48 -24.51 2.22
N PHE A 444 -7.65 -24.13 2.70
CA PHE A 444 -8.84 -24.99 2.71
C PHE A 444 -9.31 -25.37 1.30
N PHE A 445 -9.48 -24.41 0.41
CA PHE A 445 -10.04 -24.65 -0.91
C PHE A 445 -9.02 -25.19 -1.93
N ASN A 446 -7.78 -24.70 -1.89
CA ASN A 446 -6.81 -24.95 -2.95
C ASN A 446 -5.70 -25.92 -2.56
N VAL A 447 -5.34 -26.02 -1.27
CA VAL A 447 -4.22 -26.87 -0.83
C VAL A 447 -4.69 -28.21 -0.29
N PHE A 448 -5.70 -28.22 0.61
CA PHE A 448 -6.19 -29.47 1.20
C PHE A 448 -7.12 -30.25 0.27
N THR A 449 -7.80 -29.57 -0.65
CA THR A 449 -8.60 -30.23 -1.66
C THR A 449 -7.67 -30.62 -2.82
N ARG A 450 -7.25 -31.88 -2.91
CA ARG A 450 -6.42 -32.44 -3.98
C ARG A 450 -7.10 -32.27 -5.36
N ARG A 451 -7.08 -31.09 -5.93
CA ARG A 451 -7.33 -30.83 -7.35
C ARG A 451 -6.30 -29.83 -7.83
N SER A 452 -5.58 -30.24 -8.84
CA SER A 452 -4.68 -29.48 -9.72
C SER A 452 -4.66 -27.97 -9.44
N THR A 453 -3.76 -27.54 -8.56
CA THR A 453 -3.29 -26.17 -8.58
C THR A 453 -2.56 -25.99 -9.91
N MET A 454 -3.05 -25.08 -10.75
CA MET A 454 -2.22 -24.51 -11.81
C MET A 454 -0.95 -24.01 -11.13
N GLU A 455 0.17 -24.69 -11.36
CA GLU A 455 1.48 -24.12 -11.08
C GLU A 455 1.51 -22.82 -11.86
N ILE A 456 1.60 -21.70 -11.14
CA ILE A 456 1.89 -20.43 -11.78
C ILE A 456 3.34 -20.58 -12.20
N ASP A 457 3.54 -20.85 -13.48
CA ASP A 457 4.83 -20.71 -14.10
C ASP A 457 5.11 -19.21 -14.11
N TRP A 458 5.98 -18.77 -13.21
CA TRP A 458 6.40 -17.37 -13.17
C TRP A 458 7.18 -17.00 -14.44
N ASP A 459 7.56 -18.00 -15.25
CA ASP A 459 8.16 -17.84 -16.56
C ASP A 459 7.11 -17.44 -17.63
N ASP A 460 5.80 -17.73 -17.42
CA ASP A 460 4.68 -17.30 -18.30
C ASP A 460 4.27 -15.82 -18.09
N ILE A 461 4.85 -15.13 -17.13
CA ILE A 461 4.71 -13.67 -16.99
C ILE A 461 5.73 -12.93 -17.88
N GLU A 462 6.65 -13.65 -18.51
CA GLU A 462 7.46 -13.11 -19.60
C GLU A 462 6.54 -12.94 -20.83
N GLY A 463 6.04 -11.72 -20.97
CA GLY A 463 5.46 -11.06 -22.14
C GLY A 463 4.99 -11.92 -23.29
N ASP A 464 3.69 -11.83 -23.56
CA ASP A 464 3.19 -11.90 -24.95
C ASP A 464 3.94 -10.86 -25.81
N GLU A 465 5.14 -11.22 -26.27
CA GLU A 465 5.63 -10.67 -27.52
C GLU A 465 4.75 -11.27 -28.62
N PRO A 466 4.15 -10.46 -29.51
CA PRO A 466 3.41 -11.00 -30.63
C PRO A 466 4.36 -11.93 -31.43
N GLU A 467 3.97 -13.17 -31.54
CA GLU A 467 4.60 -14.22 -32.31
C GLU A 467 4.76 -13.73 -33.75
N GLU A 468 5.95 -13.19 -34.09
CA GLU A 468 6.32 -12.99 -35.47
C GLU A 468 6.43 -14.38 -36.10
N ALA A 469 5.50 -14.65 -36.99
CA ALA A 469 5.46 -15.84 -37.82
C ALA A 469 6.80 -16.04 -38.56
N HIS A 470 7.70 -16.79 -37.95
CA HIS A 470 8.88 -17.32 -38.64
C HIS A 470 8.48 -18.62 -39.37
N GLY A 471 8.12 -18.46 -40.64
CA GLY A 471 8.13 -19.56 -41.57
C GLY A 471 9.56 -20.10 -41.71
N PRO A 472 9.75 -21.43 -41.79
CA PRO A 472 11.10 -22.00 -41.92
C PRO A 472 11.67 -21.66 -43.30
N LEU A 473 12.76 -20.92 -43.35
CA LEU A 473 13.61 -20.77 -44.52
C LEU A 473 14.40 -22.07 -44.73
N GLY A 474 13.83 -22.96 -45.56
CA GLY A 474 14.56 -24.09 -46.11
C GLY A 474 15.56 -23.59 -47.15
N ALA A 475 16.84 -23.84 -46.90
CA ALA A 475 17.90 -23.73 -47.86
C ALA A 475 17.76 -24.79 -48.92
N HIS A 476 17.67 -24.43 -50.23
CA HIS A 476 18.01 -25.27 -51.34
C HIS A 476 18.84 -24.52 -52.36
N GLU A 477 20.00 -25.08 -52.62
CA GLU A 477 20.92 -24.79 -53.72
C GLU A 477 20.30 -25.09 -55.10
N PRO A 478 20.87 -24.49 -56.18
CA PRO A 478 20.25 -24.49 -57.50
C PRO A 478 20.70 -25.65 -58.41
N ALA A 479 19.80 -26.23 -59.14
CA ALA A 479 20.18 -27.01 -60.34
C ALA A 479 19.06 -27.04 -61.37
N GLY A 480 19.38 -26.58 -62.56
CA GLY A 480 18.95 -27.26 -63.81
C GLY A 480 17.73 -26.67 -64.53
N ALA A 481 18.03 -26.07 -65.65
CA ALA A 481 17.18 -25.62 -66.77
C ALA A 481 16.19 -26.70 -67.31
N HIS A 482 15.04 -26.31 -67.79
CA HIS A 482 14.49 -26.48 -69.14
C HIS A 482 12.97 -26.38 -69.25
N ARG A 483 12.59 -25.42 -70.07
CA ARG A 483 11.57 -25.35 -71.13
C ARG A 483 10.04 -25.34 -70.83
N PRO A 484 9.34 -24.64 -71.74
CA PRO A 484 7.97 -24.17 -71.54
C PRO A 484 6.96 -25.01 -72.33
N ALA A 485 5.72 -25.05 -71.90
CA ALA A 485 4.60 -25.28 -72.82
C ALA A 485 3.24 -24.99 -72.16
N GLY A 486 2.49 -24.15 -72.83
CA GLY A 486 1.15 -24.38 -73.30
C GLY A 486 -0.02 -23.80 -72.44
N PRO A 487 -1.05 -23.35 -73.16
CA PRO A 487 -1.97 -22.35 -72.60
C PRO A 487 -3.25 -22.96 -71.98
N PHE A 488 -3.87 -22.15 -71.15
CA PHE A 488 -5.17 -22.37 -70.48
C PHE A 488 -6.36 -22.58 -71.43
N PRO A 489 -7.46 -23.19 -70.91
CA PRO A 489 -8.79 -22.69 -71.23
C PRO A 489 -9.52 -22.13 -69.96
N PRO A 490 -10.49 -21.22 -70.17
CA PRO A 490 -11.18 -20.49 -69.12
C PRO A 490 -12.49 -21.19 -68.71
N GLN A 491 -12.80 -21.14 -67.39
CA GLN A 491 -14.14 -21.36 -66.84
C GLN A 491 -14.27 -20.40 -65.69
N GLY A 492 -15.29 -19.70 -65.51
CA GLY A 492 -16.69 -19.68 -65.72
C GLY A 492 -17.18 -18.66 -64.69
N ALA A 493 -17.84 -17.58 -65.18
CA ALA A 493 -18.36 -16.49 -64.36
C ALA A 493 -19.47 -16.98 -63.41
N HIS A 494 -19.36 -16.66 -62.14
CA HIS A 494 -20.49 -16.67 -61.22
C HIS A 494 -21.02 -15.27 -61.02
N ALA A 495 -22.34 -15.12 -61.19
CA ALA A 495 -23.11 -13.90 -61.10
C ALA A 495 -23.10 -13.26 -59.68
N PRO A 496 -23.25 -11.94 -59.61
CA PRO A 496 -23.30 -11.23 -58.33
C PRO A 496 -24.65 -11.39 -57.65
N GLN A 497 -24.63 -11.71 -56.33
CA GLN A 497 -25.80 -11.71 -55.46
C GLN A 497 -26.21 -10.29 -55.13
N SER A 498 -27.51 -10.04 -55.19
CA SER A 498 -28.19 -8.77 -54.94
C SER A 498 -28.04 -8.23 -53.49
N PRO A 499 -27.99 -6.91 -53.29
CA PRO A 499 -27.92 -6.33 -51.97
C PRO A 499 -29.26 -6.37 -51.23
N HIS A 500 -29.22 -6.75 -49.96
CA HIS A 500 -30.37 -6.70 -49.04
C HIS A 500 -30.87 -5.27 -48.84
N ALA A 501 -32.18 -5.10 -48.90
CA ALA A 501 -32.90 -3.86 -48.65
C ALA A 501 -32.74 -3.38 -47.21
N PRO A 502 -32.71 -2.05 -46.95
CA PRO A 502 -32.61 -1.49 -45.61
C PRO A 502 -33.95 -1.63 -44.86
N GLN A 503 -33.87 -2.05 -43.59
CA GLN A 503 -35.00 -2.08 -42.66
C GLN A 503 -35.35 -0.68 -42.24
N SER A 504 -36.63 -0.37 -42.18
CA SER A 504 -37.23 0.90 -41.80
C SER A 504 -36.96 1.30 -40.34
N PRO A 505 -36.83 2.59 -40.05
CA PRO A 505 -36.58 3.07 -38.69
C PRO A 505 -37.87 3.00 -37.84
N HIS A 506 -37.71 2.49 -36.60
CA HIS A 506 -38.78 2.52 -35.58
C HIS A 506 -39.16 3.96 -35.20
N ALA A 507 -40.44 4.21 -35.11
CA ALA A 507 -41.03 5.46 -34.65
C ALA A 507 -40.69 5.79 -33.18
N PRO A 508 -40.54 7.08 -32.82
CA PRO A 508 -40.22 7.49 -31.45
C PRO A 508 -41.43 7.32 -30.53
N GLN A 509 -41.22 6.65 -29.38
CA GLN A 509 -42.17 6.60 -28.29
C GLN A 509 -42.20 7.95 -27.57
N GLY A 510 -43.39 8.47 -27.34
CA GLY A 510 -43.69 9.73 -26.69
C GLY A 510 -43.33 9.77 -25.21
N PRO A 511 -43.32 10.98 -24.60
CA PRO A 511 -42.78 11.22 -23.27
C PRO A 511 -43.61 10.62 -22.15
N TYR A 512 -42.93 9.95 -21.21
CA TYR A 512 -43.51 9.47 -19.95
C TYR A 512 -43.96 10.65 -19.08
N THR A 513 -45.24 10.66 -18.72
CA THR A 513 -45.81 11.50 -17.64
C THR A 513 -45.50 10.87 -16.28
N PRO A 514 -45.01 11.61 -15.29
CA PRO A 514 -44.82 11.08 -13.95
C PRO A 514 -46.16 10.99 -13.22
N GLN A 515 -46.49 9.78 -12.71
CA GLN A 515 -47.59 9.57 -11.77
C GLN A 515 -47.17 10.12 -10.40
N GLY A 516 -47.99 10.99 -9.84
CA GLY A 516 -47.90 11.53 -8.48
C GLY A 516 -48.21 10.49 -7.40
N PRO A 517 -47.80 10.76 -6.14
CA PRO A 517 -47.94 9.80 -5.05
C PRO A 517 -49.40 9.70 -4.60
N SER A 518 -49.88 8.45 -4.49
CA SER A 518 -51.18 8.11 -3.92
C SER A 518 -51.18 8.31 -2.40
N THR A 519 -51.96 9.28 -1.94
CA THR A 519 -52.36 9.46 -0.55
C THR A 519 -53.35 8.37 -0.14
N GLN A 520 -52.95 7.48 0.75
CA GLN A 520 -53.89 6.66 1.53
C GLN A 520 -54.39 7.49 2.71
N GLN A 521 -55.66 7.88 2.62
CA GLN A 521 -56.45 8.37 3.76
C GLN A 521 -56.85 7.20 4.66
N GLY A 522 -56.25 7.13 5.86
CA GLY A 522 -56.78 6.31 6.95
C GLY A 522 -57.84 7.09 7.74
N HIS A 523 -59.03 6.56 7.78
CA HIS A 523 -60.15 7.03 8.61
C HIS A 523 -59.79 6.94 10.09
N TYR A 524 -59.89 8.04 10.81
CA TYR A 524 -59.88 8.09 12.27
C TYR A 524 -61.30 8.47 12.73
N ASP A 525 -61.90 7.60 13.50
CA ASP A 525 -63.18 7.79 14.14
C ASP A 525 -62.95 8.34 15.56
N PRO A 526 -63.59 9.44 15.99
CA PRO A 526 -63.42 10.03 17.31
C PRO A 526 -64.56 9.72 18.22
N GLN A 527 -64.40 8.86 19.22
CA GLN A 527 -65.25 8.94 20.46
C GLN A 527 -64.54 8.17 21.59
N GLY A 528 -64.37 8.85 22.74
CA GLY A 528 -63.96 8.20 23.98
C GLY A 528 -63.41 9.19 25.01
N THR A 529 -64.36 9.91 25.61
CA THR A 529 -64.22 10.75 26.82
C THR A 529 -63.62 10.04 28.02
N GLY A 530 -62.78 10.70 28.82
CA GLY A 530 -62.45 10.25 30.16
C GLY A 530 -61.28 10.97 30.79
N ASN A 531 -61.51 12.05 31.52
CA ASN A 531 -60.63 12.82 32.39
C ASN A 531 -60.70 12.27 33.84
N PRO A 532 -59.99 12.81 34.85
CA PRO A 532 -58.59 12.74 35.23
C PRO A 532 -58.42 12.22 36.68
N GLN A 533 -57.27 11.77 37.07
CA GLN A 533 -56.85 11.82 38.49
C GLN A 533 -55.30 11.71 38.60
N GLY A 534 -54.65 12.74 39.09
CA GLY A 534 -53.36 12.66 39.77
C GLY A 534 -53.60 12.49 41.28
N PRO A 535 -52.61 12.72 42.14
CA PRO A 535 -51.16 12.48 42.12
C PRO A 535 -50.71 11.69 43.38
N HIS A 536 -49.56 11.05 43.38
CA HIS A 536 -48.73 10.72 44.56
C HIS A 536 -47.33 10.44 44.04
N GLY A 537 -46.32 11.12 44.42
CA GLY A 537 -45.59 11.42 45.60
C GLY A 537 -44.85 10.25 46.23
N GLN A 538 -43.49 10.14 45.98
CA GLN A 538 -42.51 9.57 46.89
C GLN A 538 -41.10 9.78 46.28
N GLN A 539 -40.31 10.74 46.82
CA GLN A 539 -39.26 10.62 47.84
C GLN A 539 -38.04 9.80 47.36
N GLY A 540 -36.98 10.51 47.07
CA GLY A 540 -35.62 9.99 46.93
C GLY A 540 -34.97 9.69 48.28
N PRO A 541 -33.79 9.08 48.29
CA PRO A 541 -32.87 9.34 49.38
C PRO A 541 -31.58 10.02 48.94
N HIS A 542 -31.27 11.08 49.68
CA HIS A 542 -29.94 11.64 49.89
C HIS A 542 -28.94 10.59 50.37
N TRP A 543 -27.73 10.61 49.85
CA TRP A 543 -26.55 10.25 50.62
C TRP A 543 -25.47 11.31 50.41
N GLY A 544 -25.08 11.83 51.56
CA GLY A 544 -24.14 12.88 51.78
C GLY A 544 -22.69 12.41 51.61
N ALA A 545 -21.85 13.39 51.33
CA ALA A 545 -20.42 13.32 51.49
C ALA A 545 -20.00 13.34 52.98
N PRO A 546 -18.85 12.79 53.30
CA PRO A 546 -17.99 13.43 54.28
C PRO A 546 -16.61 13.72 53.68
N GLY A 547 -16.13 14.92 53.99
CA GLY A 547 -14.74 15.34 53.87
C GLY A 547 -13.82 14.66 54.87
N ASN A 548 -12.60 14.48 54.46
CA ASN A 548 -11.35 14.91 55.05
C ASN A 548 -10.23 14.70 54.05
#